data_ec97e0283c21b0bb71e92fbe29a89be1
#
_entry.id   ec97e0283c21b0bb71e92fbe29a89be1
#
_cell.length_a   1.000
_cell.length_b   1.000
_cell.length_c   1.000
_cell.angle_alpha   90.00
_cell.angle_beta   90.00
_cell.angle_gamma   90.00
#
_symmetry.space_group_name_H-M   'P 1'
#
loop_
_entity.id
_entity.type
_entity.pdbx_description
1 polymer ?
#
loop_
_entity_poly.entity_id
_entity_poly.type
_entity_poly.pdbx_seq_one_letter_code
_entity_poly.pdbx_strand_id
1 'polypeptide(L)'
;MKIWVYAIAKNEEQFCERFMASCAGADGVSVLDTGSTDGTVEQLRELGAHVESREIAPWRFDTARNESLKLVPEDVDVCICLDLDEVLAPGWREALEAAWTPGTTRGRYLYVWSHDANGGDGVTFYADKIHSRHGYHWRCPVHEVLMTDAPEVQRVIPGLRIDHWPDSRKSRASYLPLLELAVREDPDNDRNMHYLGREYMFYRHWGEAVETLMRHLALPTATWDAERAASMRYIARCCEALGDTRSAAHWLVRAAEEAPTQREAPYELTRLYYGMEQWALCRYWAMRTLHITERDNNYMTDPAAWGSGPYDYKAVAEWHLGLYDEALDAARAALALEPDNQRLQNNVDIIRRSNNAQ
;
A
#
# COMPACT_ATOMS: atom_id res chain seq x y z
N MET A 1 8.80 -26.43 -15.63
CA MET A 1 7.56 -25.76 -15.20
C MET A 1 7.16 -24.74 -16.25
N LYS A 2 5.93 -24.76 -16.73
CA LYS A 2 5.39 -23.80 -17.69
C LYS A 2 4.77 -22.63 -16.96
N ILE A 3 5.34 -21.43 -17.14
CA ILE A 3 4.96 -20.21 -16.42
C ILE A 3 4.36 -19.20 -17.38
N TRP A 4 3.19 -18.65 -17.05
CA TRP A 4 2.48 -17.72 -17.91
C TRP A 4 2.14 -16.43 -17.16
N VAL A 5 2.38 -15.29 -17.80
CA VAL A 5 1.95 -13.99 -17.28
C VAL A 5 0.62 -13.62 -17.91
N TYR A 6 -0.31 -13.08 -17.12
CA TYR A 6 -1.57 -12.55 -17.63
C TYR A 6 -1.89 -11.19 -17.01
N ALA A 7 -2.51 -10.33 -17.81
CA ALA A 7 -2.79 -8.95 -17.44
C ALA A 7 -4.12 -8.46 -18.03
N ILE A 8 -4.60 -7.35 -17.49
CA ILE A 8 -5.62 -6.51 -18.13
C ILE A 8 -4.98 -5.19 -18.52
N ALA A 9 -5.42 -4.58 -19.63
CA ALA A 9 -4.89 -3.31 -20.11
C ALA A 9 -6.02 -2.35 -20.53
N LYS A 10 -5.76 -1.04 -20.34
CA LYS A 10 -6.53 0.03 -20.96
C LYS A 10 -5.71 1.32 -20.99
N ASN A 11 -5.28 1.75 -22.19
CA ASN A 11 -4.48 2.95 -22.42
C ASN A 11 -3.17 2.94 -21.61
N GLU A 12 -2.33 1.93 -21.88
CA GLU A 12 -1.08 1.62 -21.16
C GLU A 12 0.14 1.66 -22.09
N GLU A 13 0.05 2.28 -23.25
CA GLU A 13 1.10 2.32 -24.28
C GLU A 13 2.50 2.57 -23.71
N GLN A 14 2.61 3.52 -22.80
CA GLN A 14 3.88 3.91 -22.18
C GLN A 14 4.57 2.82 -21.33
N PHE A 15 3.86 1.76 -20.98
CA PHE A 15 4.38 0.67 -20.13
C PHE A 15 4.69 -0.60 -20.91
N CYS A 16 4.18 -0.76 -22.12
CA CYS A 16 4.22 -2.00 -22.90
C CYS A 16 5.63 -2.58 -23.04
N GLU A 17 6.62 -1.77 -23.44
CA GLU A 17 8.00 -2.22 -23.63
C GLU A 17 8.62 -2.72 -22.30
N ARG A 18 8.50 -1.94 -21.24
CA ARG A 18 9.07 -2.28 -19.94
C ARG A 18 8.40 -3.52 -19.32
N PHE A 19 7.08 -3.60 -19.41
CA PHE A 19 6.31 -4.74 -18.97
C PHE A 19 6.75 -6.01 -19.70
N MET A 20 6.74 -6.03 -21.04
CA MET A 20 7.12 -7.18 -21.83
C MET A 20 8.58 -7.58 -21.64
N ALA A 21 9.50 -6.62 -21.52
CA ALA A 21 10.91 -6.89 -21.20
C ALA A 21 11.05 -7.60 -19.86
N SER A 22 10.29 -7.22 -18.84
CA SER A 22 10.31 -7.87 -17.51
C SER A 22 9.73 -9.29 -17.55
N CYS A 23 8.81 -9.57 -18.45
CA CYS A 23 8.18 -10.88 -18.66
C CYS A 23 9.02 -11.83 -19.53
N ALA A 24 10.19 -11.42 -20.02
CA ALA A 24 10.99 -12.20 -20.99
C ALA A 24 11.36 -13.63 -20.51
N GLY A 25 11.30 -13.90 -19.22
CA GLY A 25 11.48 -15.23 -18.66
C GLY A 25 10.23 -16.12 -18.68
N ALA A 26 9.05 -15.61 -19.02
CA ALA A 26 7.81 -16.39 -19.06
C ALA A 26 7.72 -17.26 -20.34
N ASP A 27 6.96 -18.36 -20.27
CA ASP A 27 6.67 -19.19 -21.45
C ASP A 27 5.62 -18.56 -22.36
N GLY A 28 4.96 -17.50 -21.91
CA GLY A 28 4.08 -16.63 -22.67
C GLY A 28 3.39 -15.57 -21.84
N VAL A 29 2.81 -14.60 -22.55
CA VAL A 29 2.09 -13.45 -21.98
C VAL A 29 0.74 -13.32 -22.66
N SER A 30 -0.33 -13.24 -21.90
CA SER A 30 -1.68 -12.94 -22.40
C SER A 30 -2.20 -11.63 -21.78
N VAL A 31 -2.75 -10.76 -22.59
CA VAL A 31 -3.33 -9.48 -22.14
C VAL A 31 -4.76 -9.36 -22.64
N LEU A 32 -5.68 -9.10 -21.73
CA LEU A 32 -7.05 -8.68 -22.07
C LEU A 32 -7.09 -7.16 -22.16
N ASP A 33 -7.18 -6.64 -23.36
CA ASP A 33 -7.45 -5.22 -23.58
C ASP A 33 -8.94 -4.92 -23.33
N THR A 34 -9.22 -3.94 -22.49
CA THR A 34 -10.59 -3.58 -22.08
C THR A 34 -11.09 -2.30 -22.75
N GLY A 35 -10.55 -1.98 -23.92
CA GLY A 35 -10.95 -0.85 -24.75
C GLY A 35 -9.95 0.29 -24.77
N SER A 36 -8.70 0.00 -25.09
CA SER A 36 -7.67 1.01 -25.36
C SER A 36 -7.98 1.77 -26.66
N THR A 37 -7.59 3.03 -26.67
CA THR A 37 -7.71 3.94 -27.81
C THR A 37 -6.36 4.53 -28.25
N ASP A 38 -5.29 4.14 -27.57
CA ASP A 38 -3.88 4.45 -27.86
C ASP A 38 -3.19 3.25 -28.53
N GLY A 39 -1.86 3.27 -28.62
CA GLY A 39 -1.05 2.21 -29.24
C GLY A 39 -0.87 0.95 -28.38
N THR A 40 -1.55 0.78 -27.26
CA THR A 40 -1.37 -0.34 -26.32
C THR A 40 -1.48 -1.71 -26.99
N VAL A 41 -2.53 -1.93 -27.79
CA VAL A 41 -2.83 -3.25 -28.39
C VAL A 41 -1.80 -3.61 -29.45
N GLU A 42 -1.46 -2.65 -30.32
CA GLU A 42 -0.49 -2.82 -31.39
C GLU A 42 0.89 -3.13 -30.83
N GLN A 43 1.36 -2.34 -29.87
CA GLN A 43 2.68 -2.54 -29.27
C GLN A 43 2.79 -3.87 -28.52
N LEU A 44 1.80 -4.27 -27.74
CA LEU A 44 1.82 -5.55 -27.05
C LEU A 44 1.90 -6.73 -28.00
N ARG A 45 1.18 -6.68 -29.15
CA ARG A 45 1.24 -7.71 -30.17
C ARG A 45 2.59 -7.75 -30.87
N GLU A 46 3.16 -6.59 -31.21
CA GLU A 46 4.50 -6.48 -31.82
C GLU A 46 5.59 -7.03 -30.89
N LEU A 47 5.42 -6.85 -29.58
CA LEU A 47 6.32 -7.38 -28.54
C LEU A 47 6.07 -8.88 -28.24
N GLY A 48 5.09 -9.52 -28.86
CA GLY A 48 4.86 -10.96 -28.78
C GLY A 48 3.82 -11.40 -27.75
N ALA A 49 3.05 -10.51 -27.16
CA ALA A 49 1.94 -10.89 -26.30
C ALA A 49 0.74 -11.41 -27.10
N HIS A 50 0.02 -12.38 -26.54
CA HIS A 50 -1.32 -12.74 -27.01
C HIS A 50 -2.33 -11.72 -26.47
N VAL A 51 -2.93 -10.91 -27.37
CA VAL A 51 -3.84 -9.84 -26.98
C VAL A 51 -5.23 -10.07 -27.56
N GLU A 52 -6.21 -10.21 -26.66
CA GLU A 52 -7.64 -10.13 -27.00
C GLU A 52 -8.22 -8.80 -26.51
N SER A 53 -9.08 -8.19 -27.34
CA SER A 53 -9.81 -6.98 -26.96
C SER A 53 -11.26 -7.32 -26.68
N ARG A 54 -11.76 -6.94 -25.49
CA ARG A 54 -13.14 -7.19 -25.05
C ARG A 54 -13.62 -6.11 -24.13
N GLU A 55 -14.76 -5.51 -24.43
CA GLU A 55 -15.42 -4.59 -23.53
C GLU A 55 -16.03 -5.34 -22.34
N ILE A 56 -15.79 -4.82 -21.12
CA ILE A 56 -16.38 -5.30 -19.87
C ILE A 56 -17.46 -4.30 -19.43
N ALA A 57 -18.71 -4.68 -19.55
CA ALA A 57 -19.85 -3.83 -19.21
C ALA A 57 -20.88 -4.62 -18.35
N PRO A 58 -21.28 -4.12 -17.16
CA PRO A 58 -20.68 -2.98 -16.46
C PRO A 58 -19.22 -3.25 -16.05
N TRP A 59 -18.41 -2.19 -15.93
CA TRP A 59 -17.01 -2.34 -15.55
C TRP A 59 -16.85 -2.92 -14.14
N ARG A 60 -16.00 -3.96 -14.06
CA ARG A 60 -15.56 -4.62 -12.82
C ARG A 60 -14.16 -5.19 -13.01
N PHE A 61 -13.26 -4.96 -12.07
CA PHE A 61 -11.91 -5.51 -12.16
C PHE A 61 -11.88 -7.03 -12.04
N ASP A 62 -12.64 -7.62 -11.12
CA ASP A 62 -12.72 -9.08 -10.96
C ASP A 62 -13.19 -9.79 -12.24
N THR A 63 -14.19 -9.24 -12.92
CA THR A 63 -14.66 -9.78 -14.20
C THR A 63 -13.58 -9.68 -15.26
N ALA A 64 -12.91 -8.54 -15.40
CA ALA A 64 -11.84 -8.36 -16.36
C ALA A 64 -10.68 -9.33 -16.08
N ARG A 65 -10.25 -9.49 -14.83
CA ARG A 65 -9.21 -10.44 -14.44
C ARG A 65 -9.60 -11.90 -14.69
N ASN A 66 -10.83 -12.28 -14.40
CA ASN A 66 -11.32 -13.63 -14.72
C ASN A 66 -11.35 -13.90 -16.23
N GLU A 67 -11.74 -12.91 -17.04
CA GLU A 67 -11.68 -13.05 -18.50
C GLU A 67 -10.22 -13.10 -19.00
N SER A 68 -9.31 -12.33 -18.42
CA SER A 68 -7.88 -12.41 -18.80
C SER A 68 -7.25 -13.76 -18.39
N LEU A 69 -7.62 -14.33 -17.25
CA LEU A 69 -7.17 -15.65 -16.81
C LEU A 69 -7.62 -16.78 -17.80
N LYS A 70 -8.76 -16.63 -18.46
CA LYS A 70 -9.22 -17.61 -19.48
C LYS A 70 -8.33 -17.63 -20.73
N LEU A 71 -7.55 -16.57 -20.97
CA LEU A 71 -6.61 -16.52 -22.11
C LEU A 71 -5.34 -17.35 -21.85
N VAL A 72 -5.10 -17.73 -20.61
CA VAL A 72 -3.95 -18.57 -20.25
C VAL A 72 -4.19 -20.01 -20.69
N PRO A 73 -3.26 -20.67 -21.42
CA PRO A 73 -3.42 -22.07 -21.83
C PRO A 73 -3.66 -23.02 -20.66
N GLU A 74 -4.43 -24.09 -20.94
CA GLU A 74 -4.84 -25.07 -19.92
C GLU A 74 -3.67 -25.90 -19.37
N ASP A 75 -2.57 -26.04 -20.13
CA ASP A 75 -1.39 -26.81 -19.78
C ASP A 75 -0.30 -26.01 -19.05
N VAL A 76 -0.64 -24.81 -18.58
CA VAL A 76 0.24 -23.97 -17.77
C VAL A 76 0.25 -24.48 -16.32
N ASP A 77 1.43 -24.51 -15.70
CA ASP A 77 1.60 -24.90 -14.30
C ASP A 77 1.34 -23.74 -13.35
N VAL A 78 1.92 -22.58 -13.66
CA VAL A 78 1.92 -21.37 -12.79
C VAL A 78 1.54 -20.13 -13.58
N CYS A 79 0.61 -19.37 -13.02
CA CYS A 79 0.15 -18.07 -13.51
C CYS A 79 0.72 -16.94 -12.65
N ILE A 80 1.16 -15.86 -13.29
CA ILE A 80 1.54 -14.61 -12.64
C ILE A 80 0.59 -13.53 -13.14
N CYS A 81 -0.22 -12.96 -12.26
CA CYS A 81 -1.05 -11.80 -12.60
C CYS A 81 -0.27 -10.51 -12.36
N LEU A 82 -0.16 -9.68 -13.39
CA LEU A 82 0.50 -8.37 -13.33
C LEU A 82 -0.40 -7.27 -13.90
N ASP A 83 -0.16 -6.05 -13.46
CA ASP A 83 -0.60 -4.85 -14.15
C ASP A 83 0.54 -4.35 -15.06
N LEU A 84 0.23 -3.59 -16.13
CA LEU A 84 1.26 -3.16 -17.07
C LEU A 84 2.28 -2.17 -16.46
N ASP A 85 1.92 -1.52 -15.36
CA ASP A 85 2.79 -0.66 -14.58
C ASP A 85 3.60 -1.43 -13.50
N GLU A 86 3.47 -2.77 -13.45
CA GLU A 86 4.26 -3.66 -12.60
C GLU A 86 5.43 -4.29 -13.38
N VAL A 87 6.56 -4.49 -12.72
CA VAL A 87 7.82 -4.97 -13.31
C VAL A 87 8.39 -6.10 -12.48
N LEU A 88 8.57 -7.26 -13.09
CA LEU A 88 9.31 -8.39 -12.50
C LEU A 88 10.80 -8.06 -12.43
N ALA A 89 11.41 -8.16 -11.26
CA ALA A 89 12.84 -7.95 -11.10
C ALA A 89 13.65 -9.09 -11.74
N PRO A 90 14.87 -8.83 -12.22
CA PRO A 90 15.72 -9.89 -12.81
C PRO A 90 15.90 -11.09 -11.87
N GLY A 91 15.94 -12.31 -12.42
CA GLY A 91 16.08 -13.55 -11.65
C GLY A 91 14.77 -14.09 -11.06
N TRP A 92 13.64 -13.48 -11.39
CA TRP A 92 12.33 -13.89 -10.86
C TRP A 92 11.97 -15.34 -11.22
N ARG A 93 12.32 -15.80 -12.45
CA ARG A 93 11.99 -17.16 -12.88
C ARG A 93 12.73 -18.21 -12.08
N GLU A 94 14.04 -18.05 -11.92
CA GLU A 94 14.88 -18.93 -11.14
C GLU A 94 14.44 -18.98 -9.67
N ALA A 95 14.09 -17.84 -9.09
CA ALA A 95 13.55 -17.76 -7.73
C ALA A 95 12.21 -18.50 -7.60
N LEU A 96 11.31 -18.35 -8.57
CA LEU A 96 10.02 -19.03 -8.61
C LEU A 96 10.21 -20.55 -8.75
N GLU A 97 11.01 -21.00 -9.71
CA GLU A 97 11.25 -22.43 -9.95
C GLU A 97 11.92 -23.11 -8.74
N ALA A 98 12.82 -22.42 -8.05
CA ALA A 98 13.48 -22.95 -6.84
C ALA A 98 12.50 -23.10 -5.64
N ALA A 99 11.54 -22.19 -5.51
CA ALA A 99 10.61 -22.18 -4.37
C ALA A 99 9.29 -22.94 -4.63
N TRP A 100 8.91 -23.14 -5.90
CA TRP A 100 7.66 -23.81 -6.26
C TRP A 100 7.82 -25.33 -6.18
N THR A 101 7.54 -25.89 -5.02
CA THR A 101 7.63 -27.35 -4.77
C THR A 101 6.30 -28.05 -5.10
N PRO A 102 6.31 -29.39 -5.31
CA PRO A 102 5.08 -30.15 -5.52
C PRO A 102 4.05 -29.87 -4.44
N GLY A 103 2.81 -29.60 -4.87
CA GLY A 103 1.70 -29.25 -4.00
C GLY A 103 1.56 -27.75 -3.69
N THR A 104 2.52 -26.91 -4.04
CA THR A 104 2.38 -25.44 -3.95
C THR A 104 1.26 -24.99 -4.88
N THR A 105 0.36 -24.15 -4.38
CA THR A 105 -0.76 -23.61 -5.16
C THR A 105 -0.73 -22.10 -5.25
N ARG A 106 -0.09 -21.38 -4.29
CA ARG A 106 0.06 -19.93 -4.30
C ARG A 106 1.46 -19.49 -3.86
N GLY A 107 2.03 -18.52 -4.57
CA GLY A 107 3.30 -17.90 -4.25
C GLY A 107 3.14 -16.51 -3.64
N ARG A 108 3.85 -16.24 -2.55
CA ARG A 108 3.96 -14.90 -1.95
C ARG A 108 5.33 -14.32 -2.26
N TYR A 109 5.37 -13.07 -2.69
CA TYR A 109 6.57 -12.39 -3.15
C TYR A 109 6.65 -10.97 -2.59
N LEU A 110 7.87 -10.39 -2.59
CA LEU A 110 8.06 -9.00 -2.20
C LEU A 110 7.46 -8.08 -3.26
N TYR A 111 6.50 -7.27 -2.85
CA TYR A 111 5.90 -6.24 -3.70
C TYR A 111 6.34 -4.85 -3.22
N VAL A 112 6.94 -4.08 -4.11
CA VAL A 112 7.32 -2.69 -3.86
C VAL A 112 6.25 -1.80 -4.48
N TRP A 113 5.32 -1.35 -3.64
CA TRP A 113 4.17 -0.57 -4.08
C TRP A 113 4.52 0.88 -4.43
N SER A 114 5.54 1.44 -3.80
CA SER A 114 6.01 2.80 -4.09
C SER A 114 7.52 2.91 -3.91
N HIS A 115 8.10 3.92 -4.54
CA HIS A 115 9.51 4.26 -4.43
C HIS A 115 9.66 5.66 -3.83
N ASP A 116 10.76 5.90 -3.12
CA ASP A 116 11.12 7.23 -2.64
C ASP A 116 11.71 8.11 -3.77
N ALA A 117 11.99 9.37 -3.46
CA ALA A 117 12.53 10.32 -4.44
C ALA A 117 13.91 9.93 -4.99
N ASN A 118 14.65 9.05 -4.31
CA ASN A 118 15.97 8.56 -4.71
C ASN A 118 15.90 7.19 -5.41
N GLY A 119 14.70 6.64 -5.60
CA GLY A 119 14.47 5.32 -6.18
C GLY A 119 14.61 4.17 -5.18
N GLY A 120 14.72 4.45 -3.90
CA GLY A 120 14.69 3.46 -2.82
C GLY A 120 13.27 2.93 -2.56
N ASP A 121 13.19 1.81 -1.83
CA ASP A 121 11.90 1.18 -1.51
C ASP A 121 11.11 2.02 -0.52
N GLY A 122 9.90 2.41 -0.91
CA GLY A 122 8.92 3.09 -0.06
C GLY A 122 8.04 2.10 0.71
N VAL A 123 6.78 1.93 0.28
CA VAL A 123 5.86 0.93 0.88
C VAL A 123 6.13 -0.43 0.26
N THR A 124 6.43 -1.42 1.09
CA THR A 124 6.67 -2.80 0.69
C THR A 124 5.79 -3.75 1.50
N PHE A 125 5.34 -4.83 0.86
CA PHE A 125 4.63 -5.92 1.52
C PHE A 125 4.71 -7.21 0.72
N TYR A 126 4.25 -8.32 1.29
CA TYR A 126 4.13 -9.57 0.55
C TYR A 126 2.78 -9.63 -0.17
N ALA A 127 2.81 -9.63 -1.51
CA ALA A 127 1.66 -9.89 -2.36
C ALA A 127 1.60 -11.36 -2.78
N ASP A 128 0.47 -11.79 -3.37
CA ASP A 128 0.15 -13.19 -3.59
C ASP A 128 -0.61 -13.47 -4.90
N LYS A 129 -0.31 -12.68 -5.96
CA LYS A 129 -0.92 -12.81 -7.29
C LYS A 129 -0.25 -13.88 -8.18
N ILE A 130 0.57 -14.79 -7.60
CA ILE A 130 1.19 -15.94 -8.28
C ILE A 130 0.46 -17.20 -7.82
N HIS A 131 -0.07 -18.01 -8.77
CA HIS A 131 -0.93 -19.14 -8.42
C HIS A 131 -0.87 -20.26 -9.46
N SER A 132 -1.30 -21.46 -9.08
CA SER A 132 -1.51 -22.55 -10.02
C SER A 132 -2.61 -22.19 -11.03
N ARG A 133 -2.53 -22.75 -12.25
CA ARG A 133 -3.45 -22.44 -13.36
C ARG A 133 -4.91 -22.69 -13.01
N HIS A 134 -5.19 -23.73 -12.26
CA HIS A 134 -6.57 -24.20 -11.99
C HIS A 134 -6.99 -23.92 -10.55
N GLY A 135 -8.31 -23.77 -10.35
CA GLY A 135 -8.94 -23.64 -9.04
C GLY A 135 -8.98 -22.22 -8.49
N TYR A 136 -8.45 -21.24 -9.22
CA TYR A 136 -8.43 -19.84 -8.80
C TYR A 136 -9.39 -18.96 -9.62
N HIS A 137 -9.94 -17.96 -8.95
CA HIS A 137 -10.78 -16.93 -9.57
C HIS A 137 -10.66 -15.61 -8.79
N TRP A 138 -10.96 -14.50 -9.46
CA TRP A 138 -10.95 -13.17 -8.85
C TRP A 138 -12.33 -12.78 -8.35
N ARG A 139 -12.39 -12.12 -7.20
CA ARG A 139 -13.61 -11.58 -6.58
C ARG A 139 -13.40 -10.12 -6.17
N CYS A 140 -14.49 -9.41 -6.01
CA CYS A 140 -14.65 -8.00 -5.69
C CYS A 140 -14.49 -7.08 -6.91
N PRO A 141 -15.45 -6.16 -7.12
CA PRO A 141 -15.48 -5.29 -8.30
C PRO A 141 -14.31 -4.32 -8.37
N VAL A 142 -13.66 -4.05 -7.23
CA VAL A 142 -12.43 -3.26 -7.09
C VAL A 142 -11.64 -3.77 -5.90
N HIS A 143 -10.32 -3.51 -5.86
CA HIS A 143 -9.41 -4.13 -4.89
C HIS A 143 -9.60 -5.66 -4.86
N GLU A 144 -9.72 -6.21 -6.02
CA GLU A 144 -10.02 -7.60 -6.27
C GLU A 144 -9.01 -8.53 -5.61
N VAL A 145 -9.50 -9.65 -5.13
CA VAL A 145 -8.71 -10.67 -4.46
C VAL A 145 -8.78 -11.99 -5.22
N LEU A 146 -7.65 -12.66 -5.28
CA LEU A 146 -7.55 -13.99 -5.85
C LEU A 146 -8.05 -15.01 -4.82
N MET A 147 -9.03 -15.82 -5.19
CA MET A 147 -9.71 -16.79 -4.32
C MET A 147 -9.64 -18.19 -4.89
N THR A 148 -9.72 -19.19 -4.00
CA THR A 148 -9.90 -20.59 -4.34
C THR A 148 -10.80 -21.27 -3.33
N ASP A 149 -11.61 -22.24 -3.77
CA ASP A 149 -12.42 -23.10 -2.90
C ASP A 149 -11.69 -24.40 -2.52
N ALA A 150 -10.51 -24.64 -3.11
CA ALA A 150 -9.67 -25.80 -2.83
C ALA A 150 -8.70 -25.54 -1.67
N PRO A 151 -8.19 -26.58 -0.99
CA PRO A 151 -7.11 -26.42 -0.02
C PRO A 151 -5.89 -25.73 -0.64
N GLU A 152 -5.39 -24.70 0.03
CA GLU A 152 -4.33 -23.87 -0.47
C GLU A 152 -3.00 -24.15 0.24
N VAL A 153 -1.92 -24.26 -0.53
CA VAL A 153 -0.55 -24.36 -0.03
C VAL A 153 0.23 -23.14 -0.51
N GLN A 154 0.39 -22.19 0.40
CA GLN A 154 1.14 -20.96 0.12
C GLN A 154 2.63 -21.13 0.41
N ARG A 155 3.49 -20.55 -0.43
CA ARG A 155 4.94 -20.47 -0.25
C ARG A 155 5.42 -19.04 -0.45
N VAL A 156 6.29 -18.59 0.44
CA VAL A 156 7.09 -17.38 0.18
C VAL A 156 8.15 -17.75 -0.87
N ILE A 157 8.34 -16.88 -1.85
CA ILE A 157 9.32 -17.05 -2.92
C ILE A 157 10.47 -16.06 -2.65
N PRO A 158 11.54 -16.50 -1.97
CA PRO A 158 12.66 -15.62 -1.66
C PRO A 158 13.36 -15.14 -2.94
N GLY A 159 13.64 -13.85 -3.00
CA GLY A 159 14.29 -13.24 -4.16
C GLY A 159 13.36 -12.85 -5.31
N LEU A 160 12.08 -13.28 -5.30
CA LEU A 160 11.12 -12.78 -6.25
C LEU A 160 10.58 -11.42 -5.78
N ARG A 161 10.76 -10.41 -6.63
CA ARG A 161 10.34 -9.04 -6.39
C ARG A 161 9.57 -8.51 -7.59
N ILE A 162 8.50 -7.77 -7.31
CA ILE A 162 7.73 -7.01 -8.30
C ILE A 162 7.69 -5.55 -7.87
N ASP A 163 8.09 -4.65 -8.76
CA ASP A 163 8.09 -3.22 -8.56
C ASP A 163 6.91 -2.58 -9.29
N HIS A 164 6.18 -1.70 -8.60
CA HIS A 164 5.06 -0.96 -9.15
C HIS A 164 5.48 0.49 -9.46
N TRP A 165 5.20 0.92 -10.68
CA TRP A 165 5.53 2.26 -11.20
C TRP A 165 4.27 2.93 -11.73
N PRO A 166 3.42 3.48 -10.85
CA PRO A 166 2.08 3.93 -11.20
C PRO A 166 2.08 5.12 -12.16
N ASP A 167 1.05 5.18 -13.01
CA ASP A 167 0.75 6.38 -13.77
C ASP A 167 -0.02 7.38 -12.90
N SER A 168 0.65 8.45 -12.50
CA SER A 168 0.05 9.53 -11.69
C SER A 168 -1.08 10.28 -12.40
N ARG A 169 -1.26 10.10 -13.72
CA ARG A 169 -2.31 10.74 -14.51
C ARG A 169 -3.63 9.95 -14.49
N LYS A 170 -3.61 8.68 -14.07
CA LYS A 170 -4.81 7.86 -14.01
C LYS A 170 -5.80 8.38 -12.97
N SER A 171 -7.04 8.55 -13.40
CA SER A 171 -8.14 8.93 -12.52
C SER A 171 -8.60 7.76 -11.65
N ARG A 172 -8.83 8.02 -10.36
CA ARG A 172 -9.46 7.06 -9.43
C ARG A 172 -10.99 7.19 -9.37
N ALA A 173 -11.60 7.99 -10.25
CA ALA A 173 -13.03 8.31 -10.19
C ALA A 173 -13.97 7.09 -10.24
N SER A 174 -13.53 5.97 -10.78
CA SER A 174 -14.30 4.72 -10.81
C SER A 174 -14.29 3.95 -9.49
N TYR A 175 -13.39 4.26 -8.54
CA TYR A 175 -13.20 3.45 -7.33
C TYR A 175 -14.36 3.58 -6.35
N LEU A 176 -14.82 4.79 -6.08
CA LEU A 176 -15.90 5.01 -5.11
C LEU A 176 -17.19 4.26 -5.49
N PRO A 177 -17.74 4.38 -6.72
CA PRO A 177 -18.92 3.62 -7.11
C PRO A 177 -18.75 2.09 -7.05
N LEU A 178 -17.55 1.60 -7.37
CA LEU A 178 -17.24 0.17 -7.31
C LEU A 178 -17.10 -0.33 -5.86
N LEU A 179 -16.59 0.48 -4.94
CA LEU A 179 -16.55 0.14 -3.51
C LEU A 179 -17.93 0.16 -2.89
N GLU A 180 -18.79 1.12 -3.26
CA GLU A 180 -20.21 1.13 -2.86
C GLU A 180 -20.94 -0.13 -3.37
N LEU A 181 -20.63 -0.57 -4.59
CA LEU A 181 -21.15 -1.82 -5.14
C LEU A 181 -20.62 -3.02 -4.35
N ALA A 182 -19.31 -3.09 -4.08
CA ALA A 182 -18.68 -4.18 -3.35
C ALA A 182 -19.29 -4.38 -1.95
N VAL A 183 -19.50 -3.29 -1.20
CA VAL A 183 -20.14 -3.34 0.14
C VAL A 183 -21.63 -3.67 0.05
N ARG A 184 -22.30 -3.32 -1.04
CA ARG A 184 -23.70 -3.71 -1.26
C ARG A 184 -23.85 -5.20 -1.57
N GLU A 185 -22.92 -5.76 -2.35
CA GLU A 185 -22.89 -7.19 -2.70
C GLU A 185 -22.48 -8.07 -1.50
N ASP A 186 -21.56 -7.59 -0.68
CA ASP A 186 -21.04 -8.32 0.49
C ASP A 186 -20.84 -7.34 1.68
N PRO A 187 -21.92 -7.07 2.44
CA PRO A 187 -21.88 -6.10 3.54
C PRO A 187 -21.07 -6.56 4.76
N ASP A 188 -20.74 -7.85 4.85
CA ASP A 188 -19.93 -8.43 5.93
C ASP A 188 -18.45 -8.53 5.58
N ASN A 189 -18.05 -8.07 4.40
CA ASN A 189 -16.67 -8.02 3.97
C ASN A 189 -15.95 -6.81 4.59
N ASP A 190 -15.14 -7.07 5.62
CA ASP A 190 -14.39 -6.08 6.37
C ASP A 190 -13.44 -5.28 5.49
N ARG A 191 -12.69 -5.95 4.63
CA ARG A 191 -11.74 -5.30 3.71
C ARG A 191 -12.42 -4.29 2.77
N ASN A 192 -13.55 -4.66 2.14
CA ASN A 192 -14.30 -3.75 1.29
C ASN A 192 -14.88 -2.58 2.08
N MET A 193 -15.35 -2.84 3.30
CA MET A 193 -15.86 -1.80 4.20
C MET A 193 -14.77 -0.81 4.61
N HIS A 194 -13.57 -1.30 4.96
CA HIS A 194 -12.40 -0.47 5.24
C HIS A 194 -12.04 0.43 4.06
N TYR A 195 -11.92 -0.16 2.85
CA TYR A 195 -11.57 0.60 1.65
C TYR A 195 -12.64 1.65 1.27
N LEU A 196 -13.93 1.32 1.42
CA LEU A 196 -15.01 2.29 1.18
C LEU A 196 -14.91 3.49 2.12
N GLY A 197 -14.73 3.24 3.42
CA GLY A 197 -14.56 4.32 4.39
C GLY A 197 -13.33 5.20 4.11
N ARG A 198 -12.21 4.57 3.72
CA ARG A 198 -11.00 5.30 3.30
C ARG A 198 -11.26 6.13 2.04
N GLU A 199 -11.97 5.59 1.05
CA GLU A 199 -12.26 6.30 -0.19
C GLU A 199 -13.18 7.48 0.05
N TYR A 200 -14.23 7.36 0.87
CA TYR A 200 -15.04 8.49 1.32
C TYR A 200 -14.19 9.60 1.95
N MET A 201 -13.21 9.24 2.81
CA MET A 201 -12.28 10.21 3.41
C MET A 201 -11.47 10.96 2.32
N PHE A 202 -10.95 10.27 1.30
CA PHE A 202 -10.21 10.90 0.20
C PHE A 202 -11.07 11.88 -0.61
N TYR A 203 -12.37 11.57 -0.76
CA TYR A 203 -13.34 12.48 -1.37
C TYR A 203 -13.88 13.55 -0.41
N ARG A 204 -13.38 13.61 0.83
CA ARG A 204 -13.81 14.54 1.88
C ARG A 204 -15.28 14.37 2.29
N HIS A 205 -15.85 13.22 2.08
CA HIS A 205 -17.15 12.82 2.60
C HIS A 205 -16.98 12.35 4.05
N TRP A 206 -16.66 13.32 4.94
CA TRP A 206 -16.19 13.01 6.31
C TRP A 206 -17.22 12.23 7.13
N GLY A 207 -18.51 12.55 6.99
CA GLY A 207 -19.59 11.86 7.72
C GLY A 207 -19.73 10.42 7.30
N GLU A 208 -19.82 10.17 5.99
CA GLU A 208 -19.92 8.83 5.40
C GLU A 208 -18.67 8.00 5.67
N ALA A 209 -17.50 8.63 5.69
CA ALA A 209 -16.24 7.98 6.03
C ALA A 209 -16.27 7.47 7.47
N VAL A 210 -16.64 8.32 8.44
CA VAL A 210 -16.71 7.95 9.86
C VAL A 210 -17.73 6.84 10.07
N GLU A 211 -18.95 6.97 9.53
CA GLU A 211 -19.99 5.94 9.66
C GLU A 211 -19.53 4.59 9.11
N THR A 212 -18.95 4.58 7.90
CA THR A 212 -18.50 3.36 7.23
C THR A 212 -17.34 2.71 7.98
N LEU A 213 -16.35 3.47 8.45
CA LEU A 213 -15.23 2.96 9.23
C LEU A 213 -15.66 2.45 10.61
N MET A 214 -16.65 3.07 11.24
CA MET A 214 -17.25 2.54 12.47
C MET A 214 -17.97 1.22 12.24
N ARG A 215 -18.67 1.07 11.11
CA ARG A 215 -19.27 -0.20 10.72
C ARG A 215 -18.19 -1.27 10.50
N HIS A 216 -17.09 -0.94 9.80
CA HIS A 216 -15.94 -1.84 9.66
C HIS A 216 -15.45 -2.35 11.03
N LEU A 217 -15.22 -1.45 11.99
CA LEU A 217 -14.73 -1.81 13.33
C LEU A 217 -15.71 -2.70 14.13
N ALA A 218 -17.00 -2.69 13.77
CA ALA A 218 -18.03 -3.50 14.39
C ALA A 218 -18.21 -4.88 13.73
N LEU A 219 -17.64 -5.13 12.54
CA LEU A 219 -17.75 -6.40 11.85
C LEU A 219 -16.99 -7.50 12.61
N PRO A 220 -17.60 -8.68 12.84
CA PRO A 220 -16.89 -9.81 13.46
C PRO A 220 -15.71 -10.33 12.63
N THR A 221 -15.74 -10.12 11.32
CA THR A 221 -14.69 -10.49 10.37
C THR A 221 -13.47 -9.58 10.43
N ALA A 222 -13.62 -8.32 10.88
CA ALA A 222 -12.55 -7.34 11.02
C ALA A 222 -11.64 -7.68 12.21
N THR A 223 -10.78 -8.67 12.03
CA THR A 223 -9.89 -9.20 13.09
C THR A 223 -8.43 -8.78 12.96
N TRP A 224 -8.05 -8.19 11.81
CA TRP A 224 -6.69 -7.75 11.60
C TRP A 224 -6.45 -6.39 12.28
N ASP A 225 -5.65 -6.40 13.35
CA ASP A 225 -5.36 -5.24 14.20
C ASP A 225 -4.79 -4.04 13.41
N ALA A 226 -3.89 -4.29 12.45
CA ALA A 226 -3.31 -3.25 11.62
C ALA A 226 -4.36 -2.49 10.77
N GLU A 227 -5.32 -3.21 10.16
CA GLU A 227 -6.38 -2.60 9.37
C GLU A 227 -7.41 -1.89 10.27
N ARG A 228 -7.73 -2.46 11.43
CA ARG A 228 -8.58 -1.83 12.44
C ARG A 228 -7.97 -0.53 12.95
N ALA A 229 -6.67 -0.55 13.29
CA ALA A 229 -5.94 0.65 13.69
C ALA A 229 -5.89 1.70 12.57
N ALA A 230 -5.71 1.29 11.30
CA ALA A 230 -5.78 2.19 10.16
C ALA A 230 -7.17 2.83 10.02
N SER A 231 -8.27 2.07 10.22
CA SER A 231 -9.62 2.64 10.24
C SER A 231 -9.82 3.68 11.33
N MET A 232 -9.31 3.42 12.54
CA MET A 232 -9.35 4.40 13.63
C MET A 232 -8.54 5.67 13.32
N ARG A 233 -7.38 5.54 12.67
CA ARG A 233 -6.58 6.68 12.19
C ARG A 233 -7.33 7.49 11.14
N TYR A 234 -8.03 6.84 10.20
CA TYR A 234 -8.83 7.54 9.19
C TYR A 234 -10.03 8.25 9.81
N ILE A 235 -10.69 7.68 10.82
CA ILE A 235 -11.72 8.38 11.61
C ILE A 235 -11.11 9.62 12.28
N ALA A 236 -9.93 9.49 12.87
CA ALA A 236 -9.25 10.62 13.49
C ALA A 236 -8.94 11.74 12.49
N ARG A 237 -8.47 11.41 11.29
CA ARG A 237 -8.24 12.39 10.22
C ARG A 237 -9.53 13.10 9.79
N CYS A 238 -10.67 12.38 9.76
CA CYS A 238 -11.96 12.99 9.51
C CYS A 238 -12.36 13.95 10.63
N CYS A 239 -12.15 13.57 11.89
CA CYS A 239 -12.39 14.44 13.05
C CYS A 239 -11.52 15.71 13.01
N GLU A 240 -10.23 15.58 12.69
CA GLU A 240 -9.34 16.75 12.50
C GLU A 240 -9.86 17.68 11.41
N ALA A 241 -10.28 17.14 10.26
CA ALA A 241 -10.82 17.93 9.15
C ALA A 241 -12.10 18.68 9.54
N LEU A 242 -12.88 18.14 10.47
CA LEU A 242 -14.08 18.77 11.03
C LEU A 242 -13.77 19.70 12.23
N GLY A 243 -12.50 19.84 12.63
CA GLY A 243 -12.07 20.69 13.75
C GLY A 243 -12.22 20.04 15.13
N ASP A 244 -12.63 18.78 15.21
CA ASP A 244 -12.75 18.05 16.50
C ASP A 244 -11.44 17.31 16.83
N THR A 245 -10.45 18.09 17.28
CA THR A 245 -9.14 17.58 17.69
C THR A 245 -9.21 16.66 18.90
N ARG A 246 -10.23 16.82 19.76
CA ARG A 246 -10.41 15.97 20.95
C ARG A 246 -10.81 14.55 20.55
N SER A 247 -11.79 14.41 19.67
CA SER A 247 -12.19 13.11 19.14
C SER A 247 -11.08 12.48 18.29
N ALA A 248 -10.33 13.29 17.53
CA ALA A 248 -9.18 12.82 16.79
C ALA A 248 -8.12 12.19 17.72
N ALA A 249 -7.73 12.88 18.80
CA ALA A 249 -6.80 12.34 19.76
C ALA A 249 -7.30 11.04 20.42
N HIS A 250 -8.61 10.97 20.77
CA HIS A 250 -9.21 9.77 21.32
C HIS A 250 -9.11 8.56 20.37
N TRP A 251 -9.44 8.76 19.10
CA TRP A 251 -9.35 7.68 18.11
C TRP A 251 -7.91 7.22 17.84
N LEU A 252 -6.95 8.16 17.83
CA LEU A 252 -5.53 7.82 17.66
C LEU A 252 -4.96 7.04 18.85
N VAL A 253 -5.39 7.37 20.10
CA VAL A 253 -4.99 6.60 21.29
C VAL A 253 -5.52 5.16 21.17
N ARG A 254 -6.79 4.99 20.78
CA ARG A 254 -7.37 3.67 20.56
C ARG A 254 -6.64 2.90 19.45
N ALA A 255 -6.25 3.58 18.35
CA ALA A 255 -5.47 2.98 17.29
C ALA A 255 -4.08 2.50 17.77
N ALA A 256 -3.43 3.27 18.65
CA ALA A 256 -2.15 2.89 19.25
C ALA A 256 -2.27 1.70 20.24
N GLU A 257 -3.43 1.55 20.86
CA GLU A 257 -3.75 0.39 21.73
C GLU A 257 -4.12 -0.84 20.91
N GLU A 258 -4.83 -0.68 19.79
CA GLU A 258 -5.24 -1.75 18.88
C GLU A 258 -4.03 -2.42 18.21
N ALA A 259 -3.05 -1.62 17.74
CA ALA A 259 -1.84 -2.11 17.08
C ALA A 259 -0.57 -1.54 17.75
N PRO A 260 -0.19 -2.02 18.93
CA PRO A 260 0.87 -1.42 19.75
C PRO A 260 2.29 -1.57 19.17
N THR A 261 2.46 -2.43 18.16
CA THR A 261 3.73 -2.64 17.45
C THR A 261 3.89 -1.72 16.25
N GLN A 262 2.88 -0.90 15.91
CA GLN A 262 2.91 0.00 14.76
C GLN A 262 3.22 1.44 15.18
N ARG A 263 4.05 2.13 14.35
CA ARG A 263 4.43 3.53 14.58
C ARG A 263 3.36 4.54 14.19
N GLU A 264 2.46 4.17 13.30
CA GLU A 264 1.58 5.07 12.57
C GLU A 264 0.67 5.88 13.49
N ALA A 265 -0.01 5.22 14.43
CA ALA A 265 -0.92 5.90 15.35
C ALA A 265 -0.19 6.81 16.37
N PRO A 266 0.88 6.37 17.06
CA PRO A 266 1.65 7.27 17.92
C PRO A 266 2.36 8.40 17.14
N TYR A 267 2.74 8.18 15.87
CA TYR A 267 3.25 9.24 15.02
C TYR A 267 2.19 10.28 14.68
N GLU A 268 0.97 9.88 14.34
CA GLU A 268 -0.13 10.80 14.09
C GLU A 268 -0.52 11.59 15.36
N LEU A 269 -0.45 10.98 16.55
CA LEU A 269 -0.59 11.70 17.82
C LEU A 269 0.52 12.74 18.03
N THR A 270 1.77 12.39 17.68
CA THR A 270 2.89 13.32 17.71
C THR A 270 2.60 14.56 16.86
N ARG A 271 2.18 14.35 15.61
CA ARG A 271 1.81 15.40 14.68
C ARG A 271 0.63 16.24 15.16
N LEU A 272 -0.41 15.60 15.70
CA LEU A 272 -1.59 16.29 16.24
C LEU A 272 -1.20 17.22 17.39
N TYR A 273 -0.46 16.71 18.39
CA TYR A 273 -0.05 17.51 19.55
C TYR A 273 1.00 18.57 19.20
N TYR A 274 1.82 18.35 18.18
CA TYR A 274 2.68 19.37 17.60
C TYR A 274 1.85 20.54 17.05
N GLY A 275 0.82 20.25 16.24
CA GLY A 275 -0.08 21.28 15.70
C GLY A 275 -0.88 22.03 16.78
N MET A 276 -1.08 21.43 17.94
CA MET A 276 -1.73 22.04 19.11
C MET A 276 -0.73 22.75 20.06
N GLU A 277 0.56 22.77 19.74
CA GLU A 277 1.64 23.31 20.59
C GLU A 277 1.71 22.67 22.00
N GLN A 278 1.20 21.45 22.15
CA GLN A 278 1.24 20.70 23.39
C GLN A 278 2.55 19.90 23.51
N TRP A 279 3.64 20.61 23.72
CA TRP A 279 5.00 20.11 23.58
C TRP A 279 5.30 18.86 24.43
N ALA A 280 4.79 18.81 25.66
CA ALA A 280 4.98 17.64 26.54
C ALA A 280 4.34 16.37 25.97
N LEU A 281 3.12 16.47 25.41
CA LEU A 281 2.44 15.35 24.76
C LEU A 281 3.07 15.01 23.43
N CYS A 282 3.47 16.01 22.64
CA CYS A 282 4.21 15.80 21.40
C CYS A 282 5.49 14.98 21.67
N ARG A 283 6.30 15.39 22.64
CA ARG A 283 7.50 14.67 23.07
C ARG A 283 7.18 13.22 23.50
N TYR A 284 6.16 13.05 24.33
CA TYR A 284 5.77 11.72 24.81
C TYR A 284 5.45 10.76 23.68
N TRP A 285 4.62 11.18 22.73
CA TRP A 285 4.22 10.34 21.62
C TRP A 285 5.32 10.13 20.58
N ALA A 286 6.19 11.13 20.35
CA ALA A 286 7.39 10.96 19.52
C ALA A 286 8.33 9.88 20.11
N MET A 287 8.54 9.90 21.42
CA MET A 287 9.34 8.87 22.11
C MET A 287 8.69 7.49 21.99
N ARG A 288 7.36 7.39 22.14
CA ARG A 288 6.61 6.14 21.95
C ARG A 288 6.77 5.62 20.52
N THR A 289 6.68 6.50 19.51
CA THR A 289 6.91 6.17 18.10
C THR A 289 8.31 5.58 17.90
N LEU A 290 9.34 6.25 18.41
CA LEU A 290 10.73 5.84 18.26
C LEU A 290 11.11 4.58 19.04
N HIS A 291 10.36 4.24 20.07
CA HIS A 291 10.56 3.01 20.85
C HIS A 291 10.20 1.74 20.04
N ILE A 292 9.34 1.85 19.06
CA ILE A 292 8.99 0.75 18.16
C ILE A 292 10.08 0.69 17.07
N THR A 293 10.88 -0.37 17.07
CA THR A 293 12.06 -0.50 16.18
C THR A 293 11.85 -1.48 15.03
N GLU A 294 10.91 -2.40 15.15
CA GLU A 294 10.59 -3.38 14.12
C GLU A 294 9.47 -2.87 13.23
N ARG A 295 9.67 -2.94 11.92
CA ARG A 295 8.69 -2.51 10.93
C ARG A 295 7.99 -3.72 10.33
N ASP A 296 6.68 -3.76 10.45
CA ASP A 296 5.86 -4.76 9.79
C ASP A 296 5.82 -4.53 8.27
N ASN A 297 6.01 -5.60 7.50
CA ASN A 297 5.87 -5.56 6.04
C ASN A 297 4.39 -5.74 5.65
N ASN A 298 3.61 -4.70 5.86
CA ASN A 298 2.21 -4.65 5.46
C ASN A 298 1.87 -3.31 4.79
N TYR A 299 0.78 -3.28 4.03
CA TYR A 299 0.36 -2.09 3.26
C TYR A 299 -0.34 -1.01 4.10
N MET A 300 -0.49 -1.19 5.42
CA MET A 300 -0.97 -0.16 6.35
C MET A 300 0.15 0.74 6.86
N THR A 301 1.41 0.40 6.56
CA THR A 301 2.59 1.15 6.98
C THR A 301 2.65 2.52 6.27
N ASP A 302 2.91 3.57 7.05
CA ASP A 302 3.17 4.92 6.56
C ASP A 302 4.68 5.21 6.63
N PRO A 303 5.38 5.38 5.51
CA PRO A 303 6.82 5.66 5.50
C PRO A 303 7.21 6.87 6.34
N ALA A 304 6.34 7.89 6.47
CA ALA A 304 6.62 9.09 7.25
C ALA A 304 6.82 8.79 8.75
N ALA A 305 6.17 7.73 9.28
CA ALA A 305 6.36 7.32 10.66
C ALA A 305 7.73 6.65 10.91
N TRP A 306 8.43 6.26 9.84
CA TRP A 306 9.71 5.53 9.87
C TRP A 306 10.92 6.38 9.40
N GLY A 307 10.65 7.60 8.90
CA GLY A 307 11.66 8.56 8.45
C GLY A 307 12.12 9.54 9.54
N SER A 308 12.53 10.72 9.10
CA SER A 308 13.03 11.81 9.96
C SER A 308 11.95 12.44 10.84
N GLY A 309 10.67 12.34 10.45
CA GLY A 309 9.55 13.05 11.09
C GLY A 309 9.45 12.86 12.61
N PRO A 310 9.46 11.63 13.17
CA PRO A 310 9.39 11.43 14.62
C PRO A 310 10.53 12.10 15.40
N TYR A 311 11.75 12.09 14.83
CA TYR A 311 12.91 12.78 15.44
C TYR A 311 12.79 14.30 15.36
N ASP A 312 12.32 14.83 14.24
CA ASP A 312 12.13 16.26 14.05
C ASP A 312 11.07 16.84 14.98
N TYR A 313 9.90 16.23 15.09
CA TYR A 313 8.87 16.63 16.05
C TYR A 313 9.36 16.53 17.49
N LYS A 314 10.12 15.47 17.82
CA LYS A 314 10.75 15.33 19.15
C LYS A 314 11.70 16.50 19.43
N ALA A 315 12.58 16.83 18.48
CA ALA A 315 13.55 17.90 18.62
C ALA A 315 12.90 19.26 18.87
N VAL A 316 11.87 19.60 18.11
CA VAL A 316 11.14 20.87 18.29
C VAL A 316 10.42 20.89 19.64
N ALA A 317 9.76 19.78 20.03
CA ALA A 317 9.06 19.71 21.32
C ALA A 317 10.05 19.86 22.50
N GLU A 318 11.19 19.20 22.46
CA GLU A 318 12.23 19.29 23.48
C GLU A 318 12.84 20.70 23.56
N TRP A 319 13.06 21.36 22.40
CA TRP A 319 13.52 22.75 22.37
C TRP A 319 12.54 23.69 23.09
N HIS A 320 11.22 23.57 22.84
CA HIS A 320 10.20 24.36 23.51
C HIS A 320 10.10 24.05 25.03
N LEU A 321 10.49 22.86 25.43
CA LEU A 321 10.52 22.46 26.84
C LEU A 321 11.82 22.85 27.56
N GLY A 322 12.78 23.49 26.87
CA GLY A 322 14.07 23.86 27.42
C GLY A 322 15.05 22.68 27.57
N LEU A 323 14.77 21.54 26.96
CA LEU A 323 15.61 20.34 26.96
C LEU A 323 16.56 20.38 25.75
N TYR A 324 17.50 21.30 25.77
CA TYR A 324 18.28 21.66 24.56
C TYR A 324 19.27 20.58 24.12
N ASP A 325 19.87 19.83 25.05
CA ASP A 325 20.79 18.76 24.72
C ASP A 325 20.03 17.62 24.00
N GLU A 326 18.91 17.17 24.57
CA GLU A 326 18.05 16.14 23.99
C GLU A 326 17.49 16.60 22.63
N ALA A 327 17.08 17.88 22.52
CA ALA A 327 16.61 18.48 21.29
C ALA A 327 17.69 18.45 20.20
N LEU A 328 18.94 18.75 20.55
CA LEU A 328 20.06 18.74 19.61
C LEU A 328 20.37 17.32 19.12
N ASP A 329 20.32 16.34 19.99
CA ASP A 329 20.53 14.93 19.63
C ASP A 329 19.41 14.43 18.70
N ALA A 330 18.16 14.77 19.00
CA ALA A 330 17.03 14.42 18.14
C ALA A 330 17.10 15.13 16.77
N ALA A 331 17.46 16.41 16.74
CA ALA A 331 17.62 17.16 15.49
C ALA A 331 18.73 16.59 14.59
N ARG A 332 19.86 16.18 15.18
CA ARG A 332 20.95 15.50 14.46
C ARG A 332 20.51 14.13 13.92
N ALA A 333 19.73 13.38 14.68
CA ALA A 333 19.18 12.09 14.23
C ALA A 333 18.23 12.28 13.04
N ALA A 334 17.36 13.30 13.08
CA ALA A 334 16.50 13.64 11.93
C ALA A 334 17.33 14.01 10.68
N LEU A 335 18.36 14.88 10.86
CA LEU A 335 19.23 15.30 9.76
C LEU A 335 20.05 14.15 9.18
N ALA A 336 20.47 13.20 9.99
CA ALA A 336 21.23 12.03 9.51
C ALA A 336 20.41 11.13 8.55
N LEU A 337 19.07 11.14 8.68
CA LEU A 337 18.17 10.42 7.76
C LEU A 337 17.90 11.19 6.46
N GLU A 338 18.02 12.53 6.50
CA GLU A 338 17.82 13.42 5.35
C GLU A 338 18.89 14.50 5.31
N PRO A 339 20.16 14.20 4.94
CA PRO A 339 21.29 15.12 5.06
C PRO A 339 21.14 16.41 4.25
N ASP A 340 20.44 16.35 3.13
CA ASP A 340 20.24 17.49 2.21
C ASP A 340 19.00 18.33 2.54
N ASN A 341 18.27 18.00 3.61
CA ASN A 341 17.07 18.72 4.00
C ASN A 341 17.43 20.03 4.73
N GLN A 342 17.33 21.15 3.99
CA GLN A 342 17.70 22.48 4.50
C GLN A 342 16.93 22.88 5.76
N ARG A 343 15.66 22.46 5.90
CA ARG A 343 14.86 22.76 7.10
C ARG A 343 15.43 22.06 8.33
N LEU A 344 15.82 20.80 8.20
CA LEU A 344 16.45 20.05 9.30
C LEU A 344 17.82 20.61 9.66
N GLN A 345 18.61 21.05 8.69
CA GLN A 345 19.88 21.75 8.93
C GLN A 345 19.64 23.03 9.75
N ASN A 346 18.64 23.83 9.35
CA ASN A 346 18.28 25.05 10.07
C ASN A 346 17.82 24.76 11.51
N ASN A 347 17.05 23.70 11.73
CA ASN A 347 16.62 23.28 13.07
C ASN A 347 17.83 22.96 13.97
N VAL A 348 18.80 22.18 13.46
CA VAL A 348 20.05 21.88 14.18
C VAL A 348 20.79 23.18 14.58
N ASP A 349 20.89 24.15 13.68
CA ASP A 349 21.61 25.41 13.96
C ASP A 349 20.89 26.28 14.98
N ILE A 350 19.56 26.36 14.91
CA ILE A 350 18.73 27.11 15.89
C ILE A 350 18.89 26.49 17.28
N ILE A 351 18.71 25.19 17.40
CA ILE A 351 18.78 24.46 18.67
C ILE A 351 20.20 24.57 19.27
N ARG A 352 21.25 24.43 18.44
CA ARG A 352 22.64 24.59 18.89
C ARG A 352 22.92 25.98 19.46
N ARG A 353 22.39 27.04 18.82
CA ARG A 353 22.55 28.43 19.32
C ARG A 353 21.83 28.60 20.66
N SER A 354 20.64 28.05 20.81
CA SER A 354 19.89 28.10 22.06
C SER A 354 20.60 27.37 23.20
N ASN A 355 21.21 26.21 22.90
CA ASN A 355 21.99 25.43 23.86
C ASN A 355 23.26 26.16 24.33
N ASN A 356 23.96 26.85 23.43
CA ASN A 356 25.18 27.61 23.77
C ASN A 356 24.90 28.93 24.52
N ALA A 357 23.67 29.39 24.57
CA ALA A 357 23.28 30.64 25.22
C ALA A 357 22.88 30.49 26.71
N GLN A 358 22.87 29.24 27.23
CA GLN A 358 22.69 28.90 28.64
C GLN A 358 24.03 28.74 29.34
#